data_17989fbb5da5f43e9d39a892b044c188
#
_entry.id   17989fbb5da5f43e9d39a892b044c188
#
_cell.length_a   1.000
_cell.length_b   1.000
_cell.length_c   1.000
_cell.angle_alpha   90.00
_cell.angle_beta   90.00
_cell.angle_gamma   90.00
#
_symmetry.space_group_name_H-M   'P 1'
#
loop_
_entity.id
_entity.type
_entity.pdbx_description
1 polymer ?
#
loop_
_entity_poly.entity_id
_entity_poly.type
_entity_poly.pdbx_seq_one_letter_code
_entity_poly.pdbx_strand_id
1 'polypeptide(L)'
;MSKISVIIPTINEANNLPLLLSDLSNINKEGEIIIIDGGSKDRTIDIASIYGAKVYKSKERNRGLQLDMGAKKSKGEWLIFFHADSRLTDDWFSKVKTVLNGDKKKIYYFKFRKF
;
A
#
# COMPACT_ATOMS: atom_id res chain seq x y z
N MET A 1 -13.75 -7.35 8.72
CA MET A 1 -12.36 -7.51 9.16
C MET A 1 -11.43 -7.57 7.96
N SER A 2 -10.37 -6.81 7.99
CA SER A 2 -9.42 -6.74 6.87
C SER A 2 -8.50 -7.95 6.87
N LYS A 3 -8.46 -8.68 5.76
CA LYS A 3 -7.50 -9.78 5.59
C LYS A 3 -6.15 -9.30 5.11
N ILE A 4 -6.14 -8.23 4.34
CA ILE A 4 -4.94 -7.74 3.67
C ILE A 4 -4.70 -6.29 4.05
N SER A 5 -3.47 -5.98 4.43
CA SER A 5 -3.04 -4.61 4.63
C SER A 5 -2.00 -4.27 3.57
N VAL A 6 -2.31 -3.31 2.73
CA VAL A 6 -1.39 -2.80 1.72
C VAL A 6 -0.66 -1.61 2.33
N ILE A 7 0.67 -1.63 2.28
CA ILE A 7 1.51 -0.60 2.88
C ILE A 7 2.34 0.06 1.79
N ILE A 8 2.23 1.38 1.70
CA ILE A 8 2.90 2.16 0.65
C ILE A 8 3.68 3.30 1.31
N PRO A 9 5.01 3.24 1.32
CA PRO A 9 5.81 4.37 1.78
C PRO A 9 5.81 5.44 0.69
N THR A 10 5.68 6.70 1.08
CA THR A 10 5.64 7.80 0.12
C THR A 10 6.57 8.94 0.52
N ILE A 11 7.06 9.62 -0.52
CA ILE A 11 7.72 10.91 -0.40
C ILE A 11 7.57 11.60 -1.76
N ASN A 12 6.76 12.67 -1.80
CA ASN A 12 6.51 13.44 -3.02
C ASN A 12 6.08 12.58 -4.21
N GLU A 13 5.00 11.81 -4.03
CA GLU A 13 4.49 10.88 -5.03
C GLU A 13 3.14 11.30 -5.62
N ALA A 14 2.86 12.60 -5.64
CA ALA A 14 1.56 13.10 -6.11
C ALA A 14 1.23 12.70 -7.54
N ASN A 15 2.24 12.51 -8.40
CA ASN A 15 2.01 12.13 -9.79
C ASN A 15 1.70 10.64 -9.96
N ASN A 16 2.27 9.80 -9.13
CA ASN A 16 2.16 8.35 -9.27
C ASN A 16 1.10 7.73 -8.37
N LEU A 17 0.93 8.27 -7.18
CA LEU A 17 0.06 7.66 -6.18
C LEU A 17 -1.39 7.52 -6.64
N PRO A 18 -2.00 8.49 -7.33
CA PRO A 18 -3.39 8.32 -7.78
C PRO A 18 -3.57 7.11 -8.68
N LEU A 19 -2.58 6.83 -9.52
CA LEU A 19 -2.64 5.69 -10.44
C LEU A 19 -2.62 4.37 -9.67
N LEU A 20 -1.73 4.25 -8.71
CA LEU A 20 -1.66 3.03 -7.89
C LEU A 20 -2.92 2.86 -7.04
N LEU A 21 -3.40 3.93 -6.42
CA LEU A 21 -4.61 3.86 -5.59
C LEU A 21 -5.84 3.49 -6.43
N SER A 22 -5.88 3.95 -7.67
CA SER A 22 -6.94 3.52 -8.59
C SER A 22 -6.82 2.03 -8.90
N ASP A 23 -5.61 1.53 -9.14
CA ASP A 23 -5.38 0.10 -9.37
C ASP A 23 -5.79 -0.74 -8.16
N LEU A 24 -5.69 -0.19 -6.95
CA LEU A 24 -6.00 -0.89 -5.71
C LEU A 24 -7.49 -0.81 -5.32
N SER A 25 -8.32 -0.15 -6.12
CA SER A 25 -9.70 0.13 -5.74
C SER A 25 -10.54 -1.11 -5.44
N ASN A 26 -10.20 -2.27 -5.99
CA ASN A 26 -10.93 -3.51 -5.79
C ASN A 26 -10.63 -4.22 -4.46
N ILE A 27 -9.72 -3.69 -3.65
CA ILE A 27 -9.40 -4.27 -2.34
C ILE A 27 -10.43 -3.91 -1.26
N ASN A 28 -11.30 -2.94 -1.50
CA ASN A 28 -12.11 -2.24 -0.51
C ASN A 28 -12.77 -3.08 0.59
N LYS A 29 -13.29 -4.25 0.26
CA LYS A 29 -14.00 -5.08 1.24
C LYS A 29 -13.12 -6.09 1.95
N GLU A 30 -11.92 -6.31 1.44
CA GLU A 30 -11.05 -7.38 1.95
C GLU A 30 -9.73 -6.86 2.47
N GLY A 31 -9.55 -5.56 2.50
CA GLY A 31 -8.29 -5.00 2.93
C GLY A 31 -8.34 -3.54 3.28
N GLU A 32 -7.20 -3.05 3.69
CA GLU A 32 -6.98 -1.64 3.99
C GLU A 32 -5.74 -1.16 3.26
N ILE A 33 -5.70 0.13 2.98
CA ILE A 33 -4.54 0.76 2.35
C ILE A 33 -3.94 1.73 3.35
N ILE A 34 -2.67 1.57 3.64
CA ILE A 34 -1.95 2.39 4.63
C ILE A 34 -0.82 3.11 3.92
N ILE A 35 -0.85 4.42 3.97
CA ILE A 35 0.21 5.28 3.44
C ILE A 35 1.06 5.75 4.61
N ILE A 36 2.35 5.52 4.52
CA ILE A 36 3.30 6.06 5.50
C ILE A 36 4.14 7.11 4.80
N ASP A 37 3.84 8.36 5.10
CA ASP A 37 4.49 9.49 4.42
C ASP A 37 5.72 9.95 5.17
N GLY A 38 6.81 10.12 4.43
CA GLY A 38 8.11 10.50 4.98
C GLY A 38 8.40 11.99 4.95
N GLY A 39 7.36 12.82 4.78
CA GLY A 39 7.53 14.26 4.80
C GLY A 39 7.33 14.91 3.44
N SER A 40 6.31 14.48 2.70
CA SER A 40 6.00 15.06 1.38
C SER A 40 5.66 16.54 1.49
N LYS A 41 6.12 17.30 0.50
CA LYS A 41 5.83 18.73 0.38
C LYS A 41 4.81 19.02 -0.72
N ASP A 42 4.47 18.02 -1.50
CA ASP A 42 3.46 18.13 -2.54
C ASP A 42 2.09 17.68 -1.99
N ARG A 43 1.16 17.34 -2.87
CA ARG A 43 -0.20 16.96 -2.49
C ARG A 43 -0.37 15.46 -2.20
N THR A 44 0.72 14.73 -1.96
CA THR A 44 0.68 13.29 -1.72
C THR A 44 -0.33 12.91 -0.64
N ILE A 45 -0.26 13.58 0.51
CA ILE A 45 -1.13 13.26 1.64
C ILE A 45 -2.60 13.55 1.32
N ASP A 46 -2.87 14.68 0.67
CA ASP A 46 -4.24 15.03 0.28
C ASP A 46 -4.82 13.99 -0.66
N ILE A 47 -4.04 13.56 -1.63
CA ILE A 47 -4.45 12.55 -2.59
C ILE A 47 -4.77 11.22 -1.88
N ALA A 48 -3.89 10.79 -0.99
CA ALA A 48 -4.10 9.56 -0.24
C ALA A 48 -5.42 9.60 0.53
N SER A 49 -5.70 10.72 1.18
CA SER A 49 -6.92 10.91 1.95
C SER A 49 -8.17 10.88 1.06
N ILE A 50 -8.11 11.52 -0.10
CA ILE A 50 -9.22 11.55 -1.05
C ILE A 50 -9.60 10.14 -1.50
N TYR A 51 -8.60 9.27 -1.71
CA TYR A 51 -8.85 7.89 -2.10
C TYR A 51 -9.22 6.97 -0.94
N GLY A 52 -9.32 7.50 0.27
CA GLY A 52 -9.76 6.73 1.42
C GLY A 52 -8.69 5.92 2.11
N ALA A 53 -7.43 6.17 1.81
CA ALA A 53 -6.33 5.48 2.48
C ALA A 53 -6.12 6.05 3.88
N LYS A 54 -5.61 5.21 4.78
CA LYS A 54 -5.18 5.66 6.10
C LYS A 54 -3.78 6.23 5.97
N VAL A 55 -3.57 7.43 6.51
CA VAL A 55 -2.30 8.13 6.35
C VAL A 55 -1.63 8.33 7.70
N TYR A 56 -0.37 7.91 7.78
CA TYR A 56 0.47 8.16 8.94
C TYR A 56 1.75 8.84 8.47
N LYS A 57 2.34 9.65 9.32
CA LYS A 57 3.58 10.35 9.01
C LYS A 57 4.73 9.76 9.81
N SER A 58 5.82 9.42 9.15
CA SER A 58 7.04 9.02 9.83
C SER A 58 7.89 10.26 10.16
N LYS A 59 8.74 10.15 11.17
CA LYS A 59 9.62 11.27 11.56
C LYS A 59 10.69 11.50 10.52
N GLU A 60 11.07 10.47 9.80
CA GLU A 60 12.16 10.52 8.86
C GLU A 60 11.76 9.94 7.53
N ARG A 61 12.41 10.42 6.50
CA ARG A 61 12.35 9.88 5.16
C ARG A 61 13.26 8.66 5.09
N ASN A 62 12.75 7.53 5.53
CA ASN A 62 13.51 6.28 5.57
C ASN A 62 12.57 5.13 5.26
N ARG A 63 12.80 4.47 4.13
CA ARG A 63 11.89 3.41 3.67
C ARG A 63 11.71 2.29 4.70
N GLY A 64 12.80 1.85 5.32
CA GLY A 64 12.72 0.80 6.32
C GLY A 64 11.85 1.18 7.50
N LEU A 65 12.02 2.40 8.02
CA LEU A 65 11.19 2.91 9.11
C LEU A 65 9.75 3.08 8.69
N GLN A 66 9.51 3.56 7.47
CA GLN A 66 8.16 3.74 6.95
C GLN A 66 7.44 2.39 6.82
N LEU A 67 8.11 1.37 6.30
CA LEU A 67 7.53 0.04 6.18
C LEU A 67 7.28 -0.59 7.54
N ASP A 68 8.19 -0.42 8.49
CA ASP A 68 8.02 -0.92 9.84
C ASP A 68 6.82 -0.28 10.52
N MET A 69 6.68 1.03 10.40
CA MET A 69 5.54 1.74 10.94
C MET A 69 4.22 1.23 10.33
N GLY A 70 4.21 1.04 9.01
CA GLY A 70 3.05 0.52 8.32
C GLY A 70 2.65 -0.87 8.81
N ALA A 71 3.63 -1.74 9.00
CA ALA A 71 3.39 -3.07 9.53
C ALA A 71 2.76 -3.00 10.93
N LYS A 72 3.27 -2.13 11.78
CA LYS A 72 2.75 -1.97 13.14
C LYS A 72 1.34 -1.41 13.16
N LYS A 73 0.96 -0.61 12.18
CA LYS A 73 -0.38 -0.02 12.08
C LYS A 73 -1.37 -0.94 11.39
N SER A 74 -0.90 -2.01 10.75
CA SER A 74 -1.74 -2.90 9.97
C SER A 74 -2.63 -3.76 10.84
N LYS A 75 -3.82 -4.07 10.31
CA LYS A 75 -4.78 -4.94 10.98
C LYS A 75 -5.03 -6.23 10.20
N GLY A 76 -4.49 -6.33 8.98
CA GLY A 76 -4.67 -7.50 8.15
C GLY A 76 -3.81 -8.67 8.60
N GLU A 77 -4.22 -9.85 8.21
CA GLU A 77 -3.42 -11.05 8.42
C GLU A 77 -2.24 -11.12 7.47
N TRP A 78 -2.37 -10.47 6.31
CA TRP A 78 -1.36 -10.44 5.27
C TRP A 78 -0.92 -9.02 5.02
N LEU A 79 0.38 -8.82 4.86
CA LEU A 79 0.96 -7.52 4.56
C LEU A 79 1.51 -7.56 3.15
N ILE A 80 1.14 -6.58 2.36
CA ILE A 80 1.65 -6.42 1.00
C ILE A 80 2.26 -5.04 0.88
N PHE A 81 3.50 -4.97 0.41
CA PHE A 81 4.22 -3.71 0.26
C PHE A 81 4.33 -3.34 -1.20
N PHE A 82 3.94 -2.12 -1.54
CA PHE A 82 4.10 -1.59 -2.89
C PHE A 82 4.91 -0.30 -2.85
N HIS A 83 5.65 -0.05 -3.93
CA HIS A 83 6.20 1.26 -4.18
C HIS A 83 5.11 2.15 -4.78
N ALA A 84 5.15 3.45 -4.47
CA ALA A 84 4.10 4.37 -4.90
C ALA A 84 4.00 4.50 -6.43
N ASP A 85 5.09 4.22 -7.15
CA ASP A 85 5.11 4.27 -8.62
C ASP A 85 4.80 2.93 -9.28
N SER A 86 4.37 1.95 -8.52
CA SER A 86 3.95 0.66 -9.07
C SER A 86 2.64 0.80 -9.84
N ARG A 87 2.46 -0.07 -10.84
CA ARG A 87 1.20 -0.21 -11.54
C ARG A 87 0.78 -1.67 -11.51
N LEU A 88 -0.51 -1.91 -11.41
CA LEU A 88 -1.04 -3.27 -11.26
C LEU A 88 -1.93 -3.61 -12.45
N THR A 89 -2.00 -4.89 -12.78
CA THR A 89 -2.92 -5.39 -13.81
C THR A 89 -4.32 -5.55 -13.23
N ASP A 90 -5.32 -5.67 -14.08
CA ASP A 90 -6.71 -5.79 -13.62
C ASP A 90 -6.94 -7.05 -12.77
N ASP A 91 -6.14 -8.08 -12.98
CA ASP A 91 -6.28 -9.35 -12.28
C ASP A 91 -5.32 -9.51 -11.09
N TRP A 92 -4.65 -8.41 -10.67
CA TRP A 92 -3.66 -8.49 -9.61
C TRP A 92 -4.22 -9.09 -8.32
N PHE A 93 -5.44 -8.70 -7.96
CA PHE A 93 -6.03 -9.14 -6.71
C PHE A 93 -6.35 -10.63 -6.71
N SER A 94 -6.86 -11.15 -7.84
CA SER A 94 -7.10 -12.58 -8.01
C SER A 94 -5.82 -13.38 -7.86
N LYS A 95 -4.74 -12.91 -8.46
CA LYS A 95 -3.44 -13.57 -8.37
C LYS A 95 -2.90 -13.60 -6.95
N VAL A 96 -3.01 -12.48 -6.25
CA VAL A 96 -2.57 -12.39 -4.86
C VAL A 96 -3.39 -13.33 -3.99
N LYS A 97 -4.70 -13.36 -4.14
CA LYS A 97 -5.57 -14.22 -3.34
C LYS A 97 -5.24 -15.70 -3.53
N THR A 98 -4.87 -16.10 -4.73
CA THR A 98 -4.46 -17.47 -4.98
C THR A 98 -3.23 -17.85 -4.16
N VAL A 99 -2.25 -16.94 -4.09
CA VAL A 99 -1.05 -17.16 -3.28
C VAL A 99 -1.39 -17.22 -1.80
N LEU A 100 -2.20 -16.28 -1.32
CA LEU A 100 -2.50 -16.17 0.10
C LEU A 100 -3.35 -17.32 0.64
N ASN A 101 -4.18 -17.91 -0.21
CA ASN A 101 -5.01 -19.04 0.20
C ASN A 101 -4.22 -20.32 0.49
N GLY A 102 -3.00 -20.41 -0.04
CA GLY A 102 -2.15 -21.59 0.17
C GLY A 102 -1.28 -21.51 1.41
N ASP A 103 -1.10 -20.34 2.00
CA ASP A 103 -0.20 -20.11 3.12
C ASP A 103 -0.85 -19.35 4.24
N LYS A 104 -0.29 -19.46 5.45
CA LYS A 104 -0.82 -18.75 6.61
C LYS A 104 0.20 -17.76 7.15
N LYS A 105 -0.29 -16.54 7.42
CA LYS A 105 0.46 -15.51 8.17
C LYS A 105 1.89 -15.30 7.71
N LYS A 106 2.08 -15.09 6.44
CA LYS A 106 3.38 -14.74 5.88
C LYS A 106 3.38 -13.32 5.35
N ILE A 107 4.56 -12.76 5.26
CA ILE A 107 4.75 -11.44 4.63
C ILE A 107 5.18 -11.70 3.20
N TYR A 108 4.44 -11.12 2.26
CA TYR A 108 4.78 -11.22 0.85
C TYR A 108 5.20 -9.88 0.30
N TYR A 109 6.17 -9.92 -0.58
CA TYR A 109 6.65 -8.76 -1.29
C TYR A 109 6.48 -9.02 -2.77
N PHE A 110 5.50 -8.35 -3.38
CA PHE A 110 5.21 -8.52 -4.80
C PHE A 110 5.88 -7.44 -5.61
N LYS A 111 6.52 -7.85 -6.70
CA LYS A 111 7.05 -6.91 -7.67
C LYS A 111 6.13 -6.90 -8.88
N PHE A 112 5.67 -5.72 -9.22
CA PHE A 112 4.85 -5.53 -10.41
C PHE A 112 5.61 -4.63 -11.38
N ARG A 113 5.41 -4.89 -12.68
CA ARG A 113 6.13 -4.15 -13.70
C ARG A 113 5.62 -2.71 -13.74
N LYS A 114 6.55 -1.77 -13.86
CA LYS A 114 6.22 -0.37 -14.07
C LYS A 114 5.92 -0.12 -15.55
N PHE A 115 5.15 0.90 -15.77
CA PHE A 115 4.84 1.39 -17.11
C PHE A 115 5.48 2.74 -17.34
#